data_96557f69cc0348e726a606d1840dd3fa
#
_entry.id   96557f69cc0348e726a606d1840dd3fa
#
_cell.length_a   1.000
_cell.length_b   1.000
_cell.length_c   1.000
_cell.angle_alpha   90.00
_cell.angle_beta   90.00
_cell.angle_gamma   90.00
#
_symmetry.space_group_name_H-M   'P 1'
#
loop_
_entity.id
_entity.type
_entity.pdbx_description
1 polymer ?
#
loop_
_entity_poly.entity_id
_entity_poly.type
_entity_poly.pdbx_seq_one_letter_code
_entity_poly.pdbx_strand_id
1 'polypeptide(L)'
;MKYTDNKLKIEKVKVQDIAKNYGTPIYCYSYERIKKNIINFQKNFKSFSPLICFAIKSNTNVNLIKEIKKFGLGADVVSRGELMMALKAGVSPNKIVFSGVGKTSEEISYAVEKKILLINAESESEIREIDRIARIKKRKIKIGIRLNPNTDAKTLSQISTGKKENKFGVNEKTFFKLVNFCKSSKNIDLKCLSVHIGSQILDYKPYEKMLKVVDRIIHKINHKFEFIDLGGGMGISYKYEDKKLNYSKYSEIIKKFLKKHKSKIIFEPGRSIIGNTGILISKVIYIKDSEKKSFVILDAAMNDLMRPALYGASHKILPSIKKNKKSNKIYEFVGPICESTDKFETLKMFQKLQERDVIVICDVGAYGMSLSSNYNLRIKPLELLIKGSKVKIIKKRQRYKDLI
;
A
#
# COMPACT_ATOMS: atom_id res chain seq x y z
N MET A 1 -5.42 -13.26 -13.28
CA MET A 1 -4.97 -14.65 -13.44
C MET A 1 -6.14 -15.53 -13.82
N LYS A 2 -5.92 -16.54 -14.64
CA LYS A 2 -6.89 -17.57 -15.03
C LYS A 2 -6.17 -18.86 -15.40
N TYR A 3 -6.87 -19.98 -15.24
CA TYR A 3 -6.41 -21.26 -15.80
C TYR A 3 -6.86 -21.39 -17.26
N THR A 4 -5.99 -21.93 -18.09
CA THR A 4 -6.27 -22.38 -19.45
C THR A 4 -5.59 -23.73 -19.59
N ASP A 5 -6.31 -24.77 -19.97
CA ASP A 5 -5.80 -26.15 -20.07
C ASP A 5 -5.05 -26.58 -18.81
N ASN A 6 -5.67 -26.38 -17.65
CA ASN A 6 -5.11 -26.62 -16.31
C ASN A 6 -3.84 -25.85 -15.96
N LYS A 7 -3.31 -24.97 -16.84
CA LYS A 7 -2.11 -24.17 -16.60
C LYS A 7 -2.48 -22.74 -16.19
N LEU A 8 -1.96 -22.30 -15.05
CA LEU A 8 -2.19 -20.94 -14.54
C LEU A 8 -1.43 -19.92 -15.38
N LYS A 9 -2.12 -18.86 -15.79
CA LYS A 9 -1.54 -17.73 -16.53
C LYS A 9 -1.71 -16.43 -15.75
N ILE A 10 -0.68 -15.59 -15.80
CA ILE A 10 -0.76 -14.17 -15.50
C ILE A 10 -0.80 -13.42 -16.82
N GLU A 11 -1.92 -12.74 -17.11
CA GLU A 11 -2.25 -12.21 -18.44
C GLU A 11 -2.19 -13.31 -19.51
N LYS A 12 -1.24 -13.24 -20.46
CA LYS A 12 -1.08 -14.26 -21.52
C LYS A 12 0.10 -15.21 -21.27
N VAL A 13 0.87 -15.04 -20.16
CA VAL A 13 2.09 -15.81 -19.87
C VAL A 13 1.80 -16.92 -18.87
N LYS A 14 2.26 -18.13 -19.15
CA LYS A 14 2.15 -19.27 -18.24
C LYS A 14 3.10 -19.10 -17.06
N VAL A 15 2.63 -19.34 -15.84
CA VAL A 15 3.43 -19.25 -14.61
C VAL A 15 4.62 -20.24 -14.64
N GLN A 16 4.42 -21.43 -15.21
CA GLN A 16 5.50 -22.42 -15.36
C GLN A 16 6.65 -21.90 -16.23
N ASP A 17 6.34 -21.23 -17.34
CA ASP A 17 7.36 -20.68 -18.23
C ASP A 17 8.17 -19.57 -17.53
N ILE A 18 7.49 -18.74 -16.70
CA ILE A 18 8.17 -17.73 -15.86
C ILE A 18 9.13 -18.41 -14.89
N ALA A 19 8.65 -19.42 -14.15
CA ALA A 19 9.48 -20.14 -13.18
C ALA A 19 10.68 -20.85 -13.84
N LYS A 20 10.46 -21.44 -15.03
CA LYS A 20 11.54 -22.10 -15.80
C LYS A 20 12.61 -21.13 -16.28
N ASN A 21 12.19 -19.98 -16.83
CA ASN A 21 13.11 -19.06 -17.51
C ASN A 21 13.84 -18.10 -16.53
N TYR A 22 13.25 -17.82 -15.36
CA TYR A 22 13.77 -16.80 -14.44
C TYR A 22 14.14 -17.35 -13.05
N GLY A 23 13.90 -18.66 -12.78
CA GLY A 23 14.08 -19.25 -11.45
C GLY A 23 13.06 -18.74 -10.45
N THR A 24 12.98 -19.33 -9.25
CA THR A 24 12.11 -18.93 -8.13
C THR A 24 12.95 -18.58 -6.90
N PRO A 25 12.45 -17.85 -5.88
CA PRO A 25 11.16 -17.17 -5.86
C PRO A 25 11.15 -15.92 -6.74
N ILE A 26 9.96 -15.52 -7.25
CA ILE A 26 9.80 -14.35 -8.14
C ILE A 26 8.51 -13.61 -7.82
N TYR A 27 8.58 -12.27 -7.76
CA TYR A 27 7.40 -11.41 -7.80
C TYR A 27 7.01 -11.09 -9.24
N CYS A 28 5.73 -11.27 -9.59
CA CYS A 28 5.20 -10.88 -10.89
C CYS A 28 3.99 -9.96 -10.71
N TYR A 29 3.96 -8.85 -11.45
CA TYR A 29 2.87 -7.87 -11.42
C TYR A 29 2.17 -7.83 -12.78
N SER A 30 0.82 -7.84 -12.76
CA SER A 30 0.00 -7.71 -13.97
C SER A 30 -0.26 -6.24 -14.27
N TYR A 31 0.20 -5.76 -15.41
CA TYR A 31 -0.05 -4.40 -15.89
C TYR A 31 -1.55 -4.14 -16.13
N GLU A 32 -2.24 -5.08 -16.76
CA GLU A 32 -3.67 -4.93 -17.05
C GLU A 32 -4.51 -4.86 -15.76
N ARG A 33 -4.09 -5.57 -14.72
CA ARG A 33 -4.77 -5.47 -13.42
C ARG A 33 -4.49 -4.11 -12.76
N ILE A 34 -3.26 -3.59 -12.82
CA ILE A 34 -2.91 -2.24 -12.34
C ILE A 34 -3.78 -1.21 -13.05
N LYS A 35 -3.80 -1.23 -14.39
CA LYS A 35 -4.61 -0.36 -15.23
C LYS A 35 -6.09 -0.42 -14.85
N LYS A 36 -6.65 -1.64 -14.73
CA LYS A 36 -8.06 -1.85 -14.36
C LYS A 36 -8.38 -1.26 -12.98
N ASN A 37 -7.52 -1.45 -11.99
CA ASN A 37 -7.73 -0.92 -10.65
C ASN A 37 -7.73 0.62 -10.65
N ILE A 38 -6.77 1.25 -11.35
CA ILE A 38 -6.68 2.72 -11.44
C ILE A 38 -7.90 3.29 -12.15
N ILE A 39 -8.25 2.76 -13.32
CA ILE A 39 -9.42 3.23 -14.09
C ILE A 39 -10.71 3.07 -13.29
N ASN A 40 -10.89 1.93 -12.62
CA ASN A 40 -12.04 1.71 -11.75
C ASN A 40 -12.10 2.72 -10.60
N PHE A 41 -10.97 3.01 -9.96
CA PHE A 41 -10.88 4.01 -8.90
C PHE A 41 -11.26 5.40 -9.43
N GLN A 42 -10.63 5.84 -10.51
CA GLN A 42 -10.91 7.13 -11.16
C GLN A 42 -12.38 7.26 -11.57
N LYS A 43 -12.96 6.21 -12.16
CA LYS A 43 -14.37 6.20 -12.61
C LYS A 43 -15.33 6.46 -11.44
N ASN A 44 -15.11 5.81 -10.29
CA ASN A 44 -16.01 5.95 -9.13
C ASN A 44 -16.00 7.36 -8.51
N PHE A 45 -14.89 8.08 -8.62
CA PHE A 45 -14.73 9.41 -8.03
C PHE A 45 -14.67 10.55 -9.06
N LYS A 46 -14.94 10.27 -10.34
CA LYS A 46 -14.86 11.24 -11.46
C LYS A 46 -15.65 12.53 -11.22
N SER A 47 -16.77 12.44 -10.53
CA SER A 47 -17.70 13.58 -10.36
C SER A 47 -17.13 14.77 -9.58
N PHE A 48 -16.06 14.62 -8.83
CA PHE A 48 -15.39 15.70 -8.10
C PHE A 48 -13.88 15.77 -8.36
N SER A 49 -13.40 15.02 -9.36
CA SER A 49 -12.04 15.09 -9.90
C SER A 49 -10.94 15.16 -8.82
N PRO A 50 -10.84 14.18 -7.92
CA PRO A 50 -9.87 14.21 -6.82
C PRO A 50 -8.45 14.13 -7.32
N LEU A 51 -7.50 14.67 -6.56
CA LEU A 51 -6.09 14.32 -6.71
C LEU A 51 -5.88 12.92 -6.10
N ILE A 52 -5.39 11.98 -6.88
CA ILE A 52 -5.09 10.62 -6.43
C ILE A 52 -3.58 10.47 -6.33
N CYS A 53 -3.06 10.31 -5.11
CA CYS A 53 -1.65 10.13 -4.79
C CYS A 53 -1.39 8.64 -4.47
N PHE A 54 -0.67 7.94 -5.31
CA PHE A 54 -0.31 6.55 -5.03
C PHE A 54 0.59 6.46 -3.80
N ALA A 55 0.17 5.70 -2.78
CA ALA A 55 0.96 5.49 -1.55
C ALA A 55 2.16 4.57 -1.84
N ILE A 56 3.35 5.16 -1.99
CA ILE A 56 4.59 4.47 -2.40
C ILE A 56 4.99 3.40 -1.39
N LYS A 57 4.75 3.60 -0.10
CA LYS A 57 4.97 2.60 0.96
C LYS A 57 4.36 1.22 0.65
N SER A 58 3.31 1.18 -0.17
CA SER A 58 2.70 -0.08 -0.56
C SER A 58 3.55 -0.87 -1.55
N ASN A 59 4.28 -0.19 -2.44
CA ASN A 59 5.24 -0.79 -3.37
C ASN A 59 6.21 0.28 -3.90
N THR A 60 7.49 0.15 -3.55
CA THR A 60 8.55 1.14 -3.84
C THR A 60 9.24 0.93 -5.18
N ASN A 61 8.80 -0.01 -6.02
CA ASN A 61 9.45 -0.27 -7.31
C ASN A 61 9.25 0.90 -8.28
N VAL A 62 10.35 1.57 -8.62
CA VAL A 62 10.34 2.77 -9.49
C VAL A 62 9.68 2.52 -10.85
N ASN A 63 9.81 1.31 -11.41
CA ASN A 63 9.22 0.99 -12.70
C ASN A 63 7.70 0.83 -12.60
N LEU A 64 7.17 0.32 -11.48
CA LEU A 64 5.73 0.29 -11.23
C LEU A 64 5.18 1.71 -11.03
N ILE A 65 5.87 2.55 -10.26
CA ILE A 65 5.50 3.95 -10.06
C ILE A 65 5.47 4.70 -11.42
N LYS A 66 6.46 4.44 -12.30
CA LYS A 66 6.49 4.99 -13.68
C LYS A 66 5.24 4.58 -14.49
N GLU A 67 4.78 3.35 -14.37
CA GLU A 67 3.56 2.92 -15.07
C GLU A 67 2.30 3.55 -14.45
N ILE A 68 2.22 3.62 -13.11
CA ILE A 68 1.09 4.20 -12.38
C ILE A 68 0.93 5.70 -12.69
N LYS A 69 2.03 6.46 -12.71
CA LYS A 69 1.97 7.91 -13.00
C LYS A 69 1.41 8.24 -14.39
N LYS A 70 1.52 7.33 -15.37
CA LYS A 70 0.97 7.54 -16.73
C LYS A 70 -0.55 7.75 -16.73
N PHE A 71 -1.23 7.33 -15.68
CA PHE A 71 -2.65 7.56 -15.47
C PHE A 71 -2.97 8.89 -14.76
N GLY A 72 -1.98 9.79 -14.63
CA GLY A 72 -2.15 11.10 -14.02
C GLY A 72 -2.04 11.13 -12.50
N LEU A 73 -1.73 10.00 -11.84
CA LEU A 73 -1.60 9.92 -10.39
C LEU A 73 -0.38 10.66 -9.89
N GLY A 74 -0.53 11.26 -8.68
CA GLY A 74 0.55 11.77 -7.84
C GLY A 74 1.14 10.68 -6.95
N ALA A 75 1.83 11.08 -5.89
CA ALA A 75 2.42 10.18 -4.91
C ALA A 75 2.17 10.66 -3.46
N ASP A 76 1.83 9.73 -2.57
CA ASP A 76 1.96 9.87 -1.12
C ASP A 76 3.27 9.21 -0.70
N VAL A 77 4.11 9.98 0.00
CA VAL A 77 5.44 9.58 0.46
C VAL A 77 5.55 9.77 1.97
N VAL A 78 6.32 8.92 2.64
CA VAL A 78 6.48 8.96 4.10
C VAL A 78 7.95 9.01 4.55
N SER A 79 8.87 9.19 3.60
CA SER A 79 10.30 9.35 3.85
C SER A 79 10.98 10.07 2.68
N ARG A 80 12.21 10.58 2.92
CA ARG A 80 13.07 11.13 1.85
C ARG A 80 13.34 10.10 0.74
N GLY A 81 13.56 8.85 1.11
CA GLY A 81 13.79 7.77 0.14
C GLY A 81 12.60 7.57 -0.80
N GLU A 82 11.37 7.57 -0.27
CA GLU A 82 10.16 7.49 -1.09
C GLU A 82 9.96 8.73 -1.96
N LEU A 83 10.27 9.94 -1.43
CA LEU A 83 10.21 11.17 -2.21
C LEU A 83 11.20 11.14 -3.38
N MET A 84 12.45 10.70 -3.13
CA MET A 84 13.44 10.52 -4.20
C MET A 84 12.95 9.50 -5.25
N MET A 85 12.30 8.42 -4.81
CA MET A 85 11.77 7.40 -5.70
C MET A 85 10.61 7.92 -6.55
N ALA A 86 9.70 8.73 -5.97
CA ALA A 86 8.62 9.39 -6.70
C ALA A 86 9.17 10.33 -7.79
N LEU A 87 10.15 11.17 -7.43
CA LEU A 87 10.80 12.10 -8.36
C LEU A 87 11.55 11.34 -9.47
N LYS A 88 12.31 10.27 -9.13
CA LYS A 88 13.00 9.40 -10.10
C LYS A 88 12.02 8.71 -11.05
N ALA A 89 10.83 8.37 -10.59
CA ALA A 89 9.77 7.87 -11.45
C ALA A 89 9.17 8.95 -12.34
N GLY A 90 9.48 10.22 -12.09
CA GLY A 90 8.99 11.39 -12.84
C GLY A 90 7.58 11.81 -12.41
N VAL A 91 7.19 11.55 -11.16
CA VAL A 91 5.97 12.15 -10.60
C VAL A 91 6.21 13.65 -10.42
N SER A 92 5.26 14.47 -10.88
CA SER A 92 5.38 15.92 -10.75
C SER A 92 5.36 16.36 -9.27
N PRO A 93 6.30 17.20 -8.80
CA PRO A 93 6.35 17.66 -7.41
C PRO A 93 5.03 18.24 -6.91
N ASN A 94 4.30 18.97 -7.76
CA ASN A 94 3.00 19.56 -7.42
C ASN A 94 1.86 18.53 -7.27
N LYS A 95 2.16 17.23 -7.37
CA LYS A 95 1.25 16.10 -7.11
C LYS A 95 1.82 15.17 -6.03
N ILE A 96 2.79 15.63 -5.25
CA ILE A 96 3.38 14.83 -4.16
C ILE A 96 2.93 15.39 -2.82
N VAL A 97 2.43 14.50 -1.96
CA VAL A 97 2.07 14.75 -0.57
C VAL A 97 3.06 13.99 0.31
N PHE A 98 3.60 14.65 1.34
CA PHE A 98 4.51 14.03 2.30
C PHE A 98 3.83 13.90 3.65
N SER A 99 3.46 12.68 4.02
CA SER A 99 2.80 12.29 5.26
C SER A 99 3.75 11.57 6.22
N GLY A 100 3.28 11.21 7.44
CA GLY A 100 4.07 10.44 8.42
C GLY A 100 4.51 11.25 9.64
N VAL A 101 4.64 10.56 10.78
CA VAL A 101 4.81 11.16 12.13
C VAL A 101 6.24 11.55 12.49
N GLY A 102 7.23 11.17 11.69
CA GLY A 102 8.64 11.29 12.07
C GLY A 102 9.51 11.91 10.99
N LYS A 103 9.03 12.96 10.30
CA LYS A 103 9.84 13.69 9.32
C LYS A 103 10.96 14.43 10.02
N THR A 104 12.20 14.18 9.63
CA THR A 104 13.38 14.90 10.13
C THR A 104 13.48 16.28 9.49
N SER A 105 14.29 17.16 10.11
CA SER A 105 14.58 18.49 9.54
C SER A 105 15.17 18.43 8.14
N GLU A 106 16.01 17.43 7.87
CA GLU A 106 16.62 17.18 6.56
C GLU A 106 15.58 16.73 5.52
N GLU A 107 14.66 15.86 5.91
CA GLU A 107 13.57 15.40 5.04
C GLU A 107 12.61 16.54 4.69
N ILE A 108 12.26 17.37 5.67
CA ILE A 108 11.43 18.57 5.47
C ILE A 108 12.17 19.56 4.55
N SER A 109 13.45 19.83 4.82
CA SER A 109 14.29 20.71 3.99
C SER A 109 14.34 20.23 2.54
N TYR A 110 14.56 18.93 2.32
CA TYR A 110 14.58 18.33 0.98
C TYR A 110 13.22 18.46 0.28
N ALA A 111 12.12 18.20 0.97
CA ALA A 111 10.77 18.34 0.43
C ALA A 111 10.48 19.80 -0.01
N VAL A 112 10.88 20.77 0.82
CA VAL A 112 10.76 22.20 0.51
C VAL A 112 11.59 22.60 -0.72
N GLU A 113 12.80 22.09 -0.85
CA GLU A 113 13.66 22.30 -2.04
C GLU A 113 13.01 21.75 -3.31
N LYS A 114 12.41 20.58 -3.22
CA LYS A 114 11.72 19.93 -4.35
C LYS A 114 10.36 20.56 -4.68
N LYS A 115 9.88 21.52 -3.88
CA LYS A 115 8.61 22.26 -4.10
C LYS A 115 7.43 21.31 -4.26
N ILE A 116 7.32 20.31 -3.38
CA ILE A 116 6.19 19.38 -3.40
C ILE A 116 4.87 20.09 -3.07
N LEU A 117 3.73 19.42 -3.35
CA LEU A 117 2.41 20.01 -3.16
C LEU A 117 2.13 20.37 -1.70
N LEU A 118 2.33 19.39 -0.79
CA LEU A 118 1.95 19.49 0.61
C LEU A 118 2.89 18.69 1.51
N ILE A 119 3.10 19.20 2.74
CA ILE A 119 3.62 18.43 3.87
C ILE A 119 2.49 18.30 4.89
N ASN A 120 1.99 17.10 5.13
CA ASN A 120 1.01 16.82 6.17
C ASN A 120 1.70 16.66 7.52
N ALA A 121 1.59 17.66 8.39
CA ALA A 121 2.17 17.65 9.72
C ALA A 121 1.28 16.91 10.73
N GLU A 122 1.91 16.23 11.68
CA GLU A 122 1.24 15.35 12.64
C GLU A 122 1.49 15.77 14.11
N SER A 123 2.23 16.87 14.36
CA SER A 123 2.48 17.38 15.71
C SER A 123 2.77 18.89 15.71
N GLU A 124 2.70 19.53 16.91
CA GLU A 124 3.06 20.94 17.10
C GLU A 124 4.55 21.17 16.83
N SER A 125 5.41 20.32 17.38
CA SER A 125 6.87 20.42 17.19
C SER A 125 7.25 20.33 15.72
N GLU A 126 6.61 19.46 14.96
CA GLU A 126 6.83 19.35 13.53
C GLU A 126 6.42 20.63 12.78
N ILE A 127 5.27 21.21 13.09
CA ILE A 127 4.83 22.48 12.45
C ILE A 127 5.80 23.63 12.78
N ARG A 128 6.29 23.70 14.01
CA ARG A 128 7.30 24.68 14.39
C ARG A 128 8.62 24.50 13.64
N GLU A 129 9.02 23.24 13.44
CA GLU A 129 10.22 22.93 12.65
C GLU A 129 10.03 23.27 11.17
N ILE A 130 8.85 23.00 10.60
CA ILE A 130 8.52 23.43 9.24
C ILE A 130 8.58 24.95 9.11
N ASP A 131 8.04 25.70 10.09
CA ASP A 131 8.09 27.17 10.11
C ASP A 131 9.52 27.68 10.17
N ARG A 132 10.37 27.08 11.03
CA ARG A 132 11.80 27.40 11.14
C ARG A 132 12.54 27.19 9.81
N ILE A 133 12.32 26.05 9.16
CA ILE A 133 12.95 25.72 7.86
C ILE A 133 12.43 26.68 6.78
N ALA A 134 11.13 26.97 6.77
CA ALA A 134 10.51 27.90 5.83
C ALA A 134 11.15 29.30 5.93
N ARG A 135 11.37 29.79 7.16
CA ARG A 135 12.05 31.05 7.43
C ARG A 135 13.49 31.08 6.92
N ILE A 136 14.28 30.01 7.23
CA ILE A 136 15.67 29.90 6.77
C ILE A 136 15.73 29.91 5.25
N LYS A 137 14.84 29.16 4.60
CA LYS A 137 14.79 29.06 3.13
C LYS A 137 14.07 30.23 2.46
N LYS A 138 13.59 31.21 3.24
CA LYS A 138 12.81 32.36 2.75
C LYS A 138 11.67 31.97 1.81
N ARG A 139 10.90 30.94 2.20
CA ARG A 139 9.80 30.37 1.39
C ARG A 139 8.55 30.17 2.24
N LYS A 140 7.40 30.47 1.66
CA LYS A 140 6.11 30.10 2.23
C LYS A 140 5.78 28.66 1.84
N ILE A 141 5.55 27.78 2.83
CA ILE A 141 5.37 26.33 2.63
C ILE A 141 3.89 25.98 2.79
N LYS A 142 3.34 25.26 1.82
CA LYS A 142 2.00 24.71 1.89
C LYS A 142 2.00 23.47 2.79
N ILE A 143 1.17 23.48 3.82
CA ILE A 143 1.03 22.36 4.74
C ILE A 143 -0.41 21.89 4.88
N GLY A 144 -0.55 20.62 5.29
CA GLY A 144 -1.75 20.07 5.91
C GLY A 144 -1.51 19.81 7.40
N ILE A 145 -2.58 19.77 8.17
CA ILE A 145 -2.56 19.24 9.53
C ILE A 145 -3.36 17.96 9.56
N ARG A 146 -2.74 16.86 10.02
CA ARG A 146 -3.44 15.59 10.17
C ARG A 146 -4.21 15.55 11.48
N LEU A 147 -5.52 15.51 11.36
CA LEU A 147 -6.44 15.29 12.45
C LEU A 147 -6.58 13.81 12.77
N ASN A 148 -6.52 13.43 14.04
CA ASN A 148 -6.99 12.14 14.50
C ASN A 148 -8.50 12.24 14.78
N PRO A 149 -9.36 11.62 13.96
CA PRO A 149 -10.80 11.77 14.09
C PRO A 149 -11.42 10.89 15.20
N ASN A 150 -10.60 10.15 15.95
CA ASN A 150 -11.03 9.14 16.92
C ASN A 150 -12.10 8.19 16.34
N THR A 151 -11.84 7.66 15.15
CA THR A 151 -12.76 6.79 14.42
C THR A 151 -12.16 5.40 14.27
N ASP A 152 -12.87 4.37 14.73
CA ASP A 152 -12.47 2.98 14.54
C ASP A 152 -12.74 2.53 13.11
N ALA A 153 -11.67 2.15 12.42
CA ALA A 153 -11.71 1.63 11.06
C ALA A 153 -12.21 0.17 10.97
N LYS A 154 -12.41 -0.50 12.13
CA LYS A 154 -12.79 -1.92 12.23
C LYS A 154 -11.84 -2.84 11.44
N THR A 155 -10.55 -2.61 11.59
CA THR A 155 -9.47 -3.39 10.99
C THR A 155 -8.55 -3.95 12.08
N LEU A 156 -7.49 -4.68 11.68
CA LEU A 156 -6.47 -5.16 12.62
C LEU A 156 -5.87 -3.98 13.39
N SER A 157 -5.61 -4.16 14.68
CA SER A 157 -5.08 -3.11 15.58
C SER A 157 -3.76 -2.53 15.06
N GLN A 158 -2.88 -3.37 14.52
CA GLN A 158 -1.57 -2.99 13.98
C GLN A 158 -1.66 -2.02 12.79
N ILE A 159 -2.78 -1.99 12.07
CA ILE A 159 -2.99 -1.15 10.88
C ILE A 159 -4.14 -0.15 11.05
N SER A 160 -4.67 0.00 12.26
CA SER A 160 -5.61 1.05 12.67
C SER A 160 -4.82 2.32 13.01
N THR A 161 -5.24 3.48 12.50
CA THR A 161 -4.51 4.76 12.69
C THR A 161 -5.41 5.91 13.10
N GLY A 162 -6.71 5.67 13.29
CA GLY A 162 -7.71 6.69 13.59
C GLY A 162 -8.24 6.68 15.02
N LYS A 163 -7.73 5.83 15.90
CA LYS A 163 -8.14 5.78 17.32
C LYS A 163 -7.30 6.74 18.17
N LYS A 164 -7.85 7.15 19.32
CA LYS A 164 -7.23 8.12 20.24
C LYS A 164 -5.82 7.71 20.68
N GLU A 165 -5.60 6.42 20.90
CA GLU A 165 -4.34 5.84 21.38
C GLU A 165 -3.28 5.71 20.28
N ASN A 166 -3.63 5.92 19.02
CA ASN A 166 -2.69 5.80 17.94
C ASN A 166 -1.76 7.01 17.89
N LYS A 167 -0.49 6.77 17.53
CA LYS A 167 0.55 7.82 17.42
C LYS A 167 0.31 8.84 16.30
N PHE A 168 -0.76 8.71 15.52
CA PHE A 168 -0.97 9.46 14.28
C PHE A 168 -1.91 10.64 14.46
N GLY A 169 -1.50 11.78 13.89
CA GLY A 169 -2.29 13.01 13.87
C GLY A 169 -2.46 13.65 15.25
N VAL A 170 -3.12 14.79 15.28
CA VAL A 170 -3.41 15.55 16.50
C VAL A 170 -4.89 15.44 16.87
N ASN A 171 -5.21 15.54 18.17
CA ASN A 171 -6.59 15.62 18.65
C ASN A 171 -7.24 16.97 18.30
N GLU A 172 -8.55 17.07 18.46
CA GLU A 172 -9.35 18.25 18.10
C GLU A 172 -8.84 19.53 18.79
N LYS A 173 -8.56 19.50 20.11
CA LYS A 173 -8.07 20.67 20.86
C LYS A 173 -6.75 21.19 20.29
N THR A 174 -5.80 20.29 20.07
CA THR A 174 -4.50 20.61 19.46
C THR A 174 -4.67 21.10 18.03
N PHE A 175 -5.59 20.50 17.25
CA PHE A 175 -5.86 20.92 15.88
C PHE A 175 -6.28 22.40 15.80
N PHE A 176 -7.20 22.84 16.65
CA PHE A 176 -7.62 24.25 16.71
C PHE A 176 -6.45 25.20 17.06
N LYS A 177 -5.64 24.82 18.08
CA LYS A 177 -4.44 25.59 18.44
C LYS A 177 -3.49 25.75 17.25
N LEU A 178 -3.24 24.66 16.53
CA LEU A 178 -2.31 24.65 15.39
C LEU A 178 -2.84 25.42 14.18
N VAL A 179 -4.14 25.39 13.91
CA VAL A 179 -4.75 26.22 12.88
C VAL A 179 -4.50 27.70 13.16
N ASN A 180 -4.70 28.13 14.43
CA ASN A 180 -4.46 29.52 14.82
C ASN A 180 -2.96 29.90 14.70
N PHE A 181 -2.06 29.02 15.12
CA PHE A 181 -0.61 29.22 14.93
C PHE A 181 -0.26 29.36 13.45
N CYS A 182 -0.76 28.52 12.58
CA CYS A 182 -0.51 28.59 11.13
C CYS A 182 -1.05 29.88 10.52
N LYS A 183 -2.19 30.40 10.99
CA LYS A 183 -2.75 31.68 10.53
C LYS A 183 -1.85 32.89 10.90
N SER A 184 -1.19 32.84 12.03
CA SER A 184 -0.28 33.92 12.46
C SER A 184 1.11 33.83 11.83
N SER A 185 1.51 32.68 11.31
CA SER A 185 2.82 32.48 10.66
C SER A 185 2.87 33.11 9.28
N LYS A 186 3.94 33.88 9.01
CA LYS A 186 4.23 34.42 7.67
C LYS A 186 4.81 33.41 6.71
N ASN A 187 5.33 32.28 7.24
CA ASN A 187 6.08 31.26 6.48
C ASN A 187 5.26 30.03 6.12
N ILE A 188 4.10 29.86 6.77
CA ILE A 188 3.21 28.71 6.58
C ILE A 188 1.98 29.13 5.80
N ASP A 189 1.58 28.29 4.84
CA ASP A 189 0.33 28.38 4.11
C ASP A 189 -0.49 27.12 4.40
N LEU A 190 -1.40 27.20 5.37
CA LEU A 190 -2.24 26.08 5.76
C LEU A 190 -3.31 25.85 4.69
N LYS A 191 -3.15 24.79 3.90
CA LYS A 191 -4.02 24.45 2.77
C LYS A 191 -4.89 23.23 2.98
N CYS A 192 -4.49 22.32 3.87
CA CYS A 192 -5.10 21.02 3.94
C CYS A 192 -5.49 20.61 5.37
N LEU A 193 -6.67 20.01 5.50
CA LEU A 193 -7.01 19.14 6.61
C LEU A 193 -6.84 17.71 6.12
N SER A 194 -5.97 16.93 6.78
CA SER A 194 -5.72 15.54 6.44
C SER A 194 -6.28 14.59 7.49
N VAL A 195 -6.81 13.45 7.07
CA VAL A 195 -7.26 12.36 7.93
C VAL A 195 -6.89 11.01 7.31
N HIS A 196 -6.51 10.05 8.16
CA HIS A 196 -6.33 8.66 7.72
C HIS A 196 -6.67 7.72 8.88
N ILE A 197 -7.67 6.86 8.71
CA ILE A 197 -8.24 6.08 9.82
C ILE A 197 -7.72 4.64 9.91
N GLY A 198 -7.01 4.15 8.89
CA GLY A 198 -6.46 2.80 8.90
C GLY A 198 -6.29 2.20 7.52
N SER A 199 -6.00 0.90 7.49
CA SER A 199 -5.75 0.15 6.26
C SER A 199 -6.65 -1.09 6.20
N GLN A 200 -6.89 -1.65 5.01
CA GLN A 200 -7.73 -2.83 4.75
C GLN A 200 -9.21 -2.61 5.14
N ILE A 201 -9.74 -1.43 4.86
CA ILE A 201 -11.14 -1.08 5.14
C ILE A 201 -12.02 -1.56 3.98
N LEU A 202 -12.96 -2.45 4.27
CA LEU A 202 -13.87 -3.07 3.30
C LEU A 202 -15.31 -2.58 3.41
N ASP A 203 -15.58 -1.66 4.36
CA ASP A 203 -16.87 -1.02 4.57
C ASP A 203 -16.74 0.51 4.43
N TYR A 204 -17.73 1.17 3.83
CA TYR A 204 -17.75 2.63 3.70
C TYR A 204 -18.17 3.36 4.99
N LYS A 205 -18.85 2.68 5.92
CA LYS A 205 -19.36 3.28 7.17
C LYS A 205 -18.29 3.95 8.05
N PRO A 206 -17.08 3.39 8.23
CA PRO A 206 -16.00 4.10 8.92
C PRO A 206 -15.64 5.45 8.27
N TYR A 207 -15.61 5.50 6.94
CA TYR A 207 -15.36 6.75 6.20
C TYR A 207 -16.50 7.76 6.38
N GLU A 208 -17.75 7.30 6.43
CA GLU A 208 -18.89 8.17 6.71
C GLU A 208 -18.78 8.80 8.10
N LYS A 209 -18.43 8.01 9.12
CA LYS A 209 -18.20 8.51 10.49
C LYS A 209 -17.05 9.54 10.53
N MET A 210 -15.95 9.23 9.87
CA MET A 210 -14.80 10.13 9.73
C MET A 210 -15.22 11.47 9.09
N LEU A 211 -15.99 11.44 8.01
CA LEU A 211 -16.45 12.67 7.33
C LEU A 211 -17.40 13.51 8.20
N LYS A 212 -18.25 12.88 9.03
CA LYS A 212 -19.08 13.61 10.01
C LYS A 212 -18.22 14.36 11.04
N VAL A 213 -17.11 13.76 11.50
CA VAL A 213 -16.17 14.43 12.40
C VAL A 213 -15.48 15.60 11.69
N VAL A 214 -15.00 15.39 10.47
CA VAL A 214 -14.34 16.44 9.67
C VAL A 214 -15.31 17.60 9.39
N ASP A 215 -16.56 17.32 9.00
CA ASP A 215 -17.63 18.31 8.78
C ASP A 215 -17.83 19.18 10.03
N ARG A 216 -18.01 18.54 11.20
CA ARG A 216 -18.18 19.22 12.50
C ARG A 216 -16.99 20.12 12.84
N ILE A 217 -15.76 19.65 12.59
CA ILE A 217 -14.54 20.41 12.90
C ILE A 217 -14.40 21.62 11.97
N ILE A 218 -14.63 21.45 10.67
CA ILE A 218 -14.54 22.56 9.72
C ILE A 218 -15.55 23.66 10.06
N HIS A 219 -16.77 23.32 10.49
CA HIS A 219 -17.79 24.29 10.92
C HIS A 219 -17.37 25.13 12.14
N LYS A 220 -16.52 24.57 13.02
CA LYS A 220 -16.02 25.27 14.21
C LYS A 220 -14.81 26.19 13.90
N ILE A 221 -14.26 26.09 12.71
CA ILE A 221 -13.02 26.79 12.33
C ILE A 221 -13.33 27.86 11.29
N ASN A 222 -12.96 29.10 11.57
CA ASN A 222 -12.96 30.18 10.57
C ASN A 222 -11.71 30.05 9.66
N HIS A 223 -11.63 28.95 8.88
CA HIS A 223 -10.57 28.71 7.90
C HIS A 223 -11.09 27.85 6.73
N LYS A 224 -10.77 28.26 5.51
CA LYS A 224 -11.13 27.51 4.30
C LYS A 224 -9.95 26.65 3.85
N PHE A 225 -10.10 25.36 3.92
CA PHE A 225 -9.11 24.41 3.40
C PHE A 225 -9.25 24.26 1.89
N GLU A 226 -8.18 24.45 1.15
CA GLU A 226 -8.14 24.19 -0.30
C GLU A 226 -8.28 22.69 -0.57
N PHE A 227 -7.68 21.87 0.29
CA PHE A 227 -7.70 20.42 0.19
C PHE A 227 -8.27 19.76 1.44
N ILE A 228 -9.01 18.68 1.24
CA ILE A 228 -9.32 17.69 2.29
C ILE A 228 -8.70 16.38 1.84
N ASP A 229 -7.67 15.97 2.55
CA ASP A 229 -6.99 14.70 2.30
C ASP A 229 -7.64 13.60 3.14
N LEU A 230 -8.32 12.69 2.46
CA LEU A 230 -9.04 11.57 3.09
C LEU A 230 -8.16 10.34 3.29
N GLY A 231 -6.87 10.46 2.96
CA GLY A 231 -5.92 9.36 3.05
C GLY A 231 -6.25 8.20 2.12
N GLY A 232 -5.78 7.03 2.49
CA GLY A 232 -6.02 5.79 1.77
C GLY A 232 -6.92 4.82 2.54
N GLY A 233 -6.38 3.65 2.82
CA GLY A 233 -7.04 2.64 3.65
C GLY A 233 -7.95 1.66 2.90
N MET A 234 -8.36 1.95 1.68
CA MET A 234 -9.24 1.10 0.88
C MET A 234 -8.62 -0.29 0.71
N GLY A 235 -9.33 -1.30 1.17
CA GLY A 235 -8.90 -2.70 1.17
C GLY A 235 -9.14 -3.44 -0.14
N ILE A 236 -8.63 -4.68 -0.17
CA ILE A 236 -8.91 -5.68 -1.22
C ILE A 236 -9.40 -6.97 -0.56
N SER A 237 -10.10 -7.81 -1.32
CA SER A 237 -10.48 -9.14 -0.85
C SER A 237 -9.28 -10.08 -0.90
N TYR A 238 -8.79 -10.54 0.24
CA TYR A 238 -7.77 -11.59 0.33
C TYR A 238 -8.39 -12.99 0.36
N LYS A 239 -9.59 -13.12 0.96
CA LYS A 239 -10.39 -14.36 1.00
C LYS A 239 -11.55 -14.27 0.00
N TYR A 240 -12.09 -15.41 -0.43
CA TYR A 240 -13.24 -15.41 -1.33
C TYR A 240 -14.49 -14.76 -0.71
N GLU A 241 -14.65 -14.89 0.60
CA GLU A 241 -15.78 -14.38 1.38
C GLU A 241 -15.67 -12.90 1.77
N ASP A 242 -14.52 -12.27 1.56
CA ASP A 242 -14.30 -10.88 1.92
C ASP A 242 -15.27 -9.98 1.13
N LYS A 243 -15.96 -9.10 1.85
CA LYS A 243 -16.72 -8.00 1.27
C LYS A 243 -15.78 -7.10 0.46
N LYS A 244 -16.32 -6.46 -0.56
CA LYS A 244 -15.59 -5.42 -1.31
C LYS A 244 -16.12 -4.06 -0.88
N LEU A 245 -15.22 -3.09 -0.73
CA LEU A 245 -15.61 -1.71 -0.46
C LEU A 245 -16.54 -1.21 -1.58
N ASN A 246 -17.72 -0.72 -1.18
CA ASN A 246 -18.67 -0.10 -2.10
C ASN A 246 -18.21 1.34 -2.41
N TYR A 247 -17.48 1.50 -3.51
CA TYR A 247 -16.98 2.81 -3.96
C TYR A 247 -18.09 3.78 -4.36
N SER A 248 -19.23 3.29 -4.87
CA SER A 248 -20.37 4.15 -5.20
C SER A 248 -20.93 4.82 -3.95
N LYS A 249 -21.19 4.04 -2.89
CA LYS A 249 -21.64 4.57 -1.59
C LYS A 249 -20.61 5.52 -0.98
N TYR A 250 -19.32 5.19 -1.06
CA TYR A 250 -18.27 6.08 -0.58
C TYR A 250 -18.23 7.39 -1.38
N SER A 251 -18.40 7.34 -2.70
CA SER A 251 -18.49 8.52 -3.54
C SER A 251 -19.70 9.41 -3.19
N GLU A 252 -20.86 8.79 -2.92
CA GLU A 252 -22.09 9.51 -2.54
C GLU A 252 -21.91 10.31 -1.23
N ILE A 253 -21.31 9.71 -0.20
CA ILE A 253 -21.09 10.42 1.07
C ILE A 253 -20.09 11.58 0.92
N ILE A 254 -19.07 11.42 0.08
CA ILE A 254 -18.14 12.52 -0.24
C ILE A 254 -18.84 13.64 -1.02
N LYS A 255 -19.68 13.31 -1.98
CA LYS A 255 -20.47 14.32 -2.71
C LYS A 255 -21.37 15.13 -1.78
N LYS A 256 -22.04 14.48 -0.81
CA LYS A 256 -22.85 15.18 0.21
C LYS A 256 -21.98 16.12 1.07
N PHE A 257 -20.80 15.68 1.46
CA PHE A 257 -19.84 16.51 2.18
C PHE A 257 -19.38 17.73 1.33
N LEU A 258 -19.05 17.56 0.06
CA LEU A 258 -18.58 18.60 -0.84
C LEU A 258 -19.66 19.62 -1.21
N LYS A 259 -20.94 19.32 -1.09
CA LYS A 259 -22.03 20.31 -1.24
C LYS A 259 -21.92 21.42 -0.18
N LYS A 260 -21.36 21.09 1.01
CA LYS A 260 -21.17 22.04 2.11
C LYS A 260 -19.78 22.71 2.05
N HIS A 261 -18.77 22.01 1.55
CA HIS A 261 -17.38 22.43 1.57
C HIS A 261 -16.78 22.45 0.17
N LYS A 262 -16.37 23.65 -0.28
CA LYS A 262 -15.77 23.85 -1.61
C LYS A 262 -14.26 23.52 -1.62
N SER A 263 -13.92 22.31 -1.18
CA SER A 263 -12.53 21.83 -1.12
C SER A 263 -12.26 20.78 -2.21
N LYS A 264 -10.99 20.65 -2.61
CA LYS A 264 -10.55 19.56 -3.47
C LYS A 264 -10.22 18.34 -2.61
N ILE A 265 -10.60 17.15 -3.05
CA ILE A 265 -10.28 15.91 -2.34
C ILE A 265 -8.92 15.37 -2.78
N ILE A 266 -8.12 14.92 -1.81
CA ILE A 266 -6.94 14.09 -2.04
C ILE A 266 -7.25 12.68 -1.53
N PHE A 267 -6.82 11.67 -2.30
CA PHE A 267 -6.79 10.27 -1.88
C PHE A 267 -5.38 9.71 -1.94
N GLU A 268 -5.04 8.83 -1.01
CA GLU A 268 -3.75 8.16 -0.91
C GLU A 268 -3.87 6.61 -1.05
N PRO A 269 -4.48 6.08 -2.14
CA PRO A 269 -4.64 4.66 -2.29
C PRO A 269 -3.30 3.97 -2.55
N GLY A 270 -2.99 2.92 -1.78
CA GLY A 270 -1.88 2.02 -2.04
C GLY A 270 -2.38 0.61 -2.38
N ARG A 271 -2.85 -0.11 -1.36
CA ARG A 271 -3.32 -1.49 -1.45
C ARG A 271 -4.39 -1.70 -2.53
N SER A 272 -5.37 -0.85 -2.63
CA SER A 272 -6.45 -0.95 -3.63
C SER A 272 -5.98 -0.81 -5.07
N ILE A 273 -4.83 -0.14 -5.29
CA ILE A 273 -4.23 0.00 -6.62
C ILE A 273 -3.36 -1.22 -6.96
N ILE A 274 -2.45 -1.63 -6.05
CA ILE A 274 -1.39 -2.56 -6.40
C ILE A 274 -1.56 -3.97 -5.76
N GLY A 275 -2.35 -4.12 -4.69
CA GLY A 275 -2.37 -5.32 -3.86
C GLY A 275 -2.67 -6.60 -4.63
N ASN A 276 -3.80 -6.65 -5.34
CA ASN A 276 -4.25 -7.83 -6.10
C ASN A 276 -3.64 -7.94 -7.50
N THR A 277 -2.61 -7.17 -7.78
CA THR A 277 -1.91 -7.18 -9.08
C THR A 277 -0.66 -8.05 -9.05
N GLY A 278 -0.12 -8.31 -7.86
CA GLY A 278 1.11 -9.06 -7.65
C GLY A 278 0.88 -10.48 -7.20
N ILE A 279 1.75 -11.36 -7.66
CA ILE A 279 1.87 -12.76 -7.22
C ILE A 279 3.32 -13.04 -6.86
N LEU A 280 3.53 -13.96 -5.89
CA LEU A 280 4.82 -14.55 -5.57
C LEU A 280 4.80 -15.99 -6.08
N ILE A 281 5.66 -16.28 -7.06
CA ILE A 281 5.85 -17.62 -7.62
C ILE A 281 6.95 -18.30 -6.81
N SER A 282 6.67 -19.47 -6.31
CA SER A 282 7.59 -20.26 -5.49
C SER A 282 7.57 -21.73 -5.90
N LYS A 283 8.64 -22.43 -5.62
CA LYS A 283 8.80 -23.85 -5.89
C LYS A 283 8.82 -24.64 -4.59
N VAL A 284 8.20 -25.82 -4.58
CA VAL A 284 8.31 -26.78 -3.50
C VAL A 284 9.73 -27.36 -3.49
N ILE A 285 10.45 -27.18 -2.39
CA ILE A 285 11.75 -27.79 -2.18
C ILE A 285 11.57 -29.21 -1.70
N TYR A 286 10.86 -29.36 -0.57
CA TYR A 286 10.61 -30.64 0.09
C TYR A 286 9.17 -30.75 0.58
N ILE A 287 8.69 -31.98 0.75
CA ILE A 287 7.46 -32.28 1.47
C ILE A 287 7.82 -33.17 2.64
N LYS A 288 7.66 -32.62 3.86
CA LYS A 288 7.92 -33.35 5.10
C LYS A 288 6.61 -33.80 5.71
N ASP A 289 6.39 -35.10 5.71
CA ASP A 289 5.19 -35.71 6.29
C ASP A 289 5.31 -35.81 7.82
N SER A 290 4.21 -35.54 8.51
CA SER A 290 3.98 -35.87 9.90
C SER A 290 2.62 -36.58 10.02
N GLU A 291 2.28 -37.07 11.22
CA GLU A 291 1.08 -37.85 11.45
C GLU A 291 -0.20 -37.14 10.99
N LYS A 292 -0.38 -35.86 11.34
CA LYS A 292 -1.61 -35.08 11.13
C LYS A 292 -1.56 -34.19 9.90
N LYS A 293 -0.36 -33.78 9.45
CA LYS A 293 -0.18 -32.81 8.36
C LYS A 293 1.11 -33.07 7.59
N SER A 294 1.23 -32.45 6.42
CA SER A 294 2.47 -32.38 5.66
C SER A 294 2.95 -30.94 5.57
N PHE A 295 4.21 -30.70 5.89
CA PHE A 295 4.87 -29.43 5.66
C PHE A 295 5.30 -29.35 4.20
N VAL A 296 4.80 -28.36 3.48
CA VAL A 296 5.23 -28.04 2.11
C VAL A 296 6.26 -26.92 2.21
N ILE A 297 7.53 -27.29 2.14
CA ILE A 297 8.66 -26.37 2.29
C ILE A 297 8.92 -25.69 0.94
N LEU A 298 8.84 -24.37 0.93
CA LEU A 298 8.96 -23.53 -0.26
C LEU A 298 10.35 -22.90 -0.34
N ASP A 299 10.77 -22.47 -1.52
CA ASP A 299 11.96 -21.63 -1.69
C ASP A 299 11.70 -20.14 -1.37
N ALA A 300 10.46 -19.69 -1.32
CA ALA A 300 10.06 -18.41 -0.74
C ALA A 300 9.92 -18.51 0.79
N ALA A 301 10.18 -17.42 1.50
CA ALA A 301 10.12 -17.34 2.96
C ALA A 301 9.50 -16.04 3.48
N MET A 302 9.37 -15.92 4.80
CA MET A 302 8.85 -14.71 5.43
C MET A 302 9.69 -13.46 5.11
N ASN A 303 10.98 -13.60 4.84
CA ASN A 303 11.82 -12.50 4.38
C ASN A 303 11.41 -11.97 3.00
N ASP A 304 10.76 -12.78 2.16
CA ASP A 304 10.23 -12.38 0.87
C ASP A 304 8.81 -11.81 1.01
N LEU A 305 7.98 -12.40 1.88
CA LEU A 305 6.59 -11.98 2.17
C LEU A 305 6.31 -12.00 3.67
N MET A 306 6.63 -10.91 4.34
CA MET A 306 6.52 -10.76 5.80
C MET A 306 5.07 -10.77 6.34
N ARG A 307 4.09 -10.45 5.52
CA ARG A 307 2.71 -10.20 5.98
C ARG A 307 2.05 -11.34 6.75
N PRO A 308 2.19 -12.61 6.35
CA PRO A 308 1.65 -13.73 7.15
C PRO A 308 2.25 -13.78 8.55
N ALA A 309 3.56 -13.70 8.68
CA ALA A 309 4.28 -13.73 9.97
C ALA A 309 3.96 -12.50 10.84
N LEU A 310 3.93 -11.29 10.24
CA LEU A 310 3.78 -10.02 10.97
C LEU A 310 2.33 -9.73 11.38
N TYR A 311 1.36 -10.10 10.56
CA TYR A 311 -0.04 -9.70 10.73
C TYR A 311 -1.01 -10.88 10.81
N GLY A 312 -0.56 -12.13 10.68
CA GLY A 312 -1.43 -13.27 10.48
C GLY A 312 -2.24 -13.17 9.18
N ALA A 313 -1.70 -12.45 8.19
CA ALA A 313 -2.42 -12.17 6.95
C ALA A 313 -2.51 -13.43 6.07
N SER A 314 -3.73 -13.81 5.69
CA SER A 314 -3.98 -14.91 4.76
C SER A 314 -3.76 -14.47 3.31
N HIS A 315 -3.19 -15.36 2.50
CA HIS A 315 -3.03 -15.22 1.06
C HIS A 315 -3.49 -16.49 0.35
N LYS A 316 -4.23 -16.35 -0.74
CA LYS A 316 -4.61 -17.51 -1.56
C LYS A 316 -3.37 -18.17 -2.14
N ILE A 317 -3.29 -19.48 -2.02
CA ILE A 317 -2.25 -20.29 -2.67
C ILE A 317 -2.91 -21.08 -3.80
N LEU A 318 -2.31 -21.02 -4.98
CA LEU A 318 -2.79 -21.72 -6.18
C LEU A 318 -1.67 -22.57 -6.77
N PRO A 319 -1.95 -23.76 -7.28
CA PRO A 319 -0.98 -24.52 -8.05
C PRO A 319 -0.79 -23.87 -9.43
N SER A 320 0.42 -23.92 -9.98
CA SER A 320 0.67 -23.46 -11.36
C SER A 320 0.05 -24.36 -12.42
N ILE A 321 -0.13 -25.66 -12.08
CA ILE A 321 -0.85 -26.66 -12.88
C ILE A 321 -1.88 -27.34 -11.98
N LYS A 322 -3.14 -27.36 -12.41
CA LYS A 322 -4.19 -28.12 -11.74
C LYS A 322 -4.03 -29.60 -11.96
N LYS A 323 -4.14 -30.39 -10.90
CA LYS A 323 -4.17 -31.86 -10.89
C LYS A 323 -5.49 -32.29 -10.24
N ASN A 324 -6.09 -33.38 -10.75
CA ASN A 324 -7.37 -33.88 -10.24
C ASN A 324 -7.23 -34.52 -8.85
N LYS A 325 -6.10 -35.17 -8.58
CA LYS A 325 -5.85 -35.90 -7.32
C LYS A 325 -5.64 -34.94 -6.19
N LYS A 326 -6.49 -35.00 -5.16
CA LYS A 326 -6.35 -34.21 -3.93
C LYS A 326 -5.53 -34.95 -2.89
N SER A 327 -4.94 -34.21 -1.96
CA SER A 327 -4.27 -34.76 -0.78
C SER A 327 -5.32 -35.03 0.31
N ASN A 328 -5.20 -36.14 0.99
CA ASN A 328 -5.96 -36.46 2.18
C ASN A 328 -5.39 -35.79 3.44
N LYS A 329 -4.14 -35.28 3.35
CA LYS A 329 -3.46 -34.59 4.45
C LYS A 329 -3.68 -33.08 4.38
N ILE A 330 -3.62 -32.43 5.53
CA ILE A 330 -3.56 -30.97 5.64
C ILE A 330 -2.17 -30.52 5.20
N TYR A 331 -2.07 -29.59 4.26
CA TYR A 331 -0.81 -28.95 3.89
C TYR A 331 -0.60 -27.66 4.67
N GLU A 332 0.56 -27.55 5.30
CA GLU A 332 1.07 -26.31 5.89
C GLU A 332 2.21 -25.80 5.01
N PHE A 333 1.98 -24.70 4.31
CA PHE A 333 2.97 -24.07 3.44
C PHE A 333 3.91 -23.20 4.27
N VAL A 334 5.18 -23.54 4.28
CA VAL A 334 6.21 -22.92 5.11
C VAL A 334 7.43 -22.53 4.29
N GLY A 335 8.18 -21.54 4.76
CA GLY A 335 9.49 -21.20 4.20
C GLY A 335 10.65 -21.90 4.91
N PRO A 336 11.87 -21.64 4.48
CA PRO A 336 13.11 -22.23 5.05
C PRO A 336 13.75 -21.38 6.16
N ILE A 337 13.12 -20.31 6.64
CA ILE A 337 13.65 -19.51 7.75
C ILE A 337 13.52 -20.28 9.06
N CYS A 338 14.52 -20.15 9.93
CA CYS A 338 14.61 -20.87 11.21
C CYS A 338 13.68 -20.29 12.29
N GLU A 339 12.41 -20.01 11.91
CA GLU A 339 11.36 -19.53 12.81
C GLU A 339 10.03 -20.21 12.54
N SER A 340 9.29 -20.55 13.59
CA SER A 340 7.94 -21.16 13.47
C SER A 340 6.91 -20.22 12.84
N THR A 341 7.19 -18.91 12.79
CA THR A 341 6.36 -17.90 12.14
C THR A 341 6.54 -17.87 10.62
N ASP A 342 7.55 -18.55 10.07
CA ASP A 342 7.76 -18.65 8.62
C ASP A 342 6.75 -19.60 7.96
N LYS A 343 5.52 -19.16 7.98
CA LYS A 343 4.35 -19.88 7.50
C LYS A 343 3.48 -18.96 6.65
N PHE A 344 3.04 -19.45 5.52
CA PHE A 344 2.18 -18.72 4.58
C PHE A 344 0.69 -19.02 4.79
N GLU A 345 0.32 -20.31 4.81
CA GLU A 345 -1.08 -20.72 4.92
C GLU A 345 -1.19 -22.21 5.30
N THR A 346 -2.35 -22.59 5.83
CA THR A 346 -2.72 -24.00 6.08
C THR A 346 -3.97 -24.33 5.27
N LEU A 347 -3.87 -25.35 4.40
CA LEU A 347 -4.94 -25.70 3.49
C LEU A 347 -5.33 -27.18 3.62
N LYS A 348 -6.63 -27.44 3.70
CA LYS A 348 -7.24 -28.78 3.57
C LYS A 348 -7.64 -29.00 2.11
N MET A 349 -7.71 -30.25 1.71
CA MET A 349 -8.23 -30.65 0.38
C MET A 349 -7.49 -29.99 -0.81
N PHE A 350 -6.24 -29.58 -0.61
CA PHE A 350 -5.42 -29.10 -1.72
C PHE A 350 -5.04 -30.27 -2.65
N GLN A 351 -4.69 -29.97 -3.90
CA GLN A 351 -4.23 -31.03 -4.80
C GLN A 351 -2.94 -31.68 -4.29
N LYS A 352 -2.72 -32.98 -4.62
CA LYS A 352 -1.48 -33.66 -4.25
C LYS A 352 -0.29 -32.99 -4.91
N LEU A 353 0.66 -32.55 -4.08
CA LEU A 353 1.91 -31.93 -4.49
C LEU A 353 3.05 -32.93 -4.47
N GLN A 354 4.10 -32.59 -5.21
CA GLN A 354 5.40 -33.25 -5.20
C GLN A 354 6.51 -32.19 -5.21
N GLU A 355 7.71 -32.59 -4.87
CA GLU A 355 8.89 -31.73 -4.96
C GLU A 355 9.05 -31.17 -6.38
N ARG A 356 9.55 -29.95 -6.48
CA ARG A 356 9.66 -29.14 -7.70
C ARG A 356 8.34 -28.62 -8.27
N ASP A 357 7.18 -28.97 -7.70
CA ASP A 357 5.92 -28.32 -8.10
C ASP A 357 6.01 -26.81 -7.87
N VAL A 358 5.48 -26.04 -8.81
CA VAL A 358 5.43 -24.57 -8.72
C VAL A 358 4.06 -24.15 -8.20
N ILE A 359 4.06 -23.31 -7.18
CA ILE A 359 2.88 -22.70 -6.59
C ILE A 359 2.91 -21.20 -6.72
N VAL A 360 1.79 -20.56 -6.50
CA VAL A 360 1.61 -19.11 -6.55
C VAL A 360 0.93 -18.63 -5.28
N ILE A 361 1.54 -17.70 -4.58
CA ILE A 361 0.93 -16.95 -3.49
C ILE A 361 0.36 -15.67 -4.10
N CYS A 362 -0.95 -15.46 -3.94
CA CYS A 362 -1.70 -14.39 -4.59
C CYS A 362 -1.75 -13.12 -3.77
N ASP A 363 -2.13 -12.01 -4.44
CA ASP A 363 -2.47 -10.71 -3.81
C ASP A 363 -1.31 -10.10 -2.98
N VAL A 364 -0.08 -10.31 -3.43
CA VAL A 364 1.15 -9.85 -2.74
C VAL A 364 1.70 -8.53 -3.28
N GLY A 365 0.96 -7.85 -4.16
CA GLY A 365 1.45 -6.63 -4.83
C GLY A 365 1.68 -5.45 -3.89
N ALA A 366 0.96 -5.37 -2.77
CA ALA A 366 1.14 -4.35 -1.75
C ALA A 366 1.76 -4.95 -0.48
N TYR A 367 2.77 -4.25 0.06
CA TYR A 367 3.45 -4.64 1.30
C TYR A 367 4.09 -6.05 1.25
N GLY A 368 4.41 -6.54 0.05
CA GLY A 368 5.26 -7.71 -0.16
C GLY A 368 6.73 -7.25 -0.22
N MET A 369 7.20 -6.91 -1.43
CA MET A 369 8.60 -6.47 -1.61
C MET A 369 9.00 -5.23 -0.77
N SER A 370 8.07 -4.33 -0.43
CA SER A 370 8.37 -3.17 0.42
C SER A 370 8.68 -3.53 1.88
N LEU A 371 8.23 -4.69 2.37
CA LEU A 371 8.56 -5.24 3.69
C LEU A 371 9.61 -6.35 3.63
N SER A 372 10.14 -6.68 2.45
CA SER A 372 11.14 -7.74 2.31
C SER A 372 12.46 -7.37 2.99
N SER A 373 13.13 -8.37 3.53
CA SER A 373 14.42 -8.22 4.23
C SER A 373 15.46 -9.22 3.68
N ASN A 374 16.67 -9.15 4.20
CA ASN A 374 17.72 -10.13 3.97
C ASN A 374 17.92 -11.04 5.18
N TYR A 375 16.85 -11.28 5.95
CA TYR A 375 16.94 -12.17 7.11
C TYR A 375 17.49 -13.55 6.72
N ASN A 376 18.32 -14.16 7.59
CA ASN A 376 19.16 -15.32 7.32
C ASN A 376 20.07 -15.14 6.07
N LEU A 377 20.48 -13.89 5.72
CA LEU A 377 21.26 -13.54 4.52
C LEU A 377 20.68 -14.04 3.20
N ARG A 378 19.35 -14.25 3.16
CA ARG A 378 18.67 -14.62 1.92
C ARG A 378 18.55 -13.44 0.97
N ILE A 379 18.82 -13.69 -0.31
CA ILE A 379 18.76 -12.66 -1.37
C ILE A 379 17.31 -12.33 -1.74
N LYS A 380 17.04 -11.05 -1.99
CA LYS A 380 15.71 -10.60 -2.41
C LYS A 380 15.35 -11.09 -3.81
N PRO A 381 14.07 -11.47 -4.04
CA PRO A 381 13.59 -12.01 -5.31
C PRO A 381 13.70 -11.04 -6.48
N LEU A 382 13.67 -11.60 -7.68
CA LEU A 382 13.44 -10.89 -8.94
C LEU A 382 12.02 -10.31 -8.97
N GLU A 383 11.85 -9.11 -9.58
CA GLU A 383 10.54 -8.55 -9.85
C GLU A 383 10.30 -8.40 -11.36
N LEU A 384 9.16 -8.90 -11.82
CA LEU A 384 8.73 -8.87 -13.22
C LEU A 384 7.42 -8.08 -13.39
N LEU A 385 7.32 -7.34 -14.48
CA LEU A 385 6.07 -6.76 -14.96
C LEU A 385 5.61 -7.52 -16.20
N ILE A 386 4.39 -8.01 -16.17
CA ILE A 386 3.75 -8.73 -17.28
C ILE A 386 2.78 -7.77 -17.97
N LYS A 387 2.93 -7.64 -19.30
CA LYS A 387 2.06 -6.81 -20.14
C LYS A 387 1.65 -7.61 -21.38
N GLY A 388 0.47 -8.18 -21.37
CA GLY A 388 0.00 -9.13 -22.38
C GLY A 388 0.89 -10.37 -22.39
N SER A 389 1.62 -10.59 -23.50
CA SER A 389 2.62 -11.67 -23.65
C SER A 389 4.04 -11.25 -23.29
N LYS A 390 4.29 -9.94 -23.07
CA LYS A 390 5.63 -9.41 -22.81
C LYS A 390 5.96 -9.51 -21.32
N VAL A 391 7.18 -9.99 -21.02
CA VAL A 391 7.75 -10.08 -19.66
C VAL A 391 8.91 -9.10 -19.59
N LYS A 392 8.85 -8.19 -18.59
CA LYS A 392 9.90 -7.18 -18.36
C LYS A 392 10.47 -7.36 -16.96
N ILE A 393 11.79 -7.48 -16.83
CA ILE A 393 12.49 -7.37 -15.55
C ILE A 393 12.40 -5.91 -15.08
N ILE A 394 11.78 -5.69 -13.92
CA ILE A 394 11.63 -4.35 -13.32
C ILE A 394 12.52 -4.14 -12.10
N LYS A 395 13.04 -5.23 -11.53
CA LYS A 395 14.12 -5.25 -10.54
C LYS A 395 14.83 -6.59 -10.61
N LYS A 396 16.16 -6.57 -10.72
CA LYS A 396 16.97 -7.78 -10.75
C LYS A 396 16.94 -8.50 -9.40
N ARG A 397 17.11 -9.81 -9.43
CA ARG A 397 17.38 -10.61 -8.22
C ARG A 397 18.66 -10.08 -7.57
N GLN A 398 18.66 -9.95 -6.26
CA GLN A 398 19.86 -9.61 -5.50
C GLN A 398 20.89 -10.74 -5.64
N ARG A 399 22.16 -10.42 -5.56
CA ARG A 399 23.24 -11.42 -5.60
C ARG A 399 23.93 -11.46 -4.26
N TYR A 400 24.54 -12.57 -3.91
CA TYR A 400 25.29 -12.70 -2.66
C TYR A 400 26.37 -11.63 -2.54
N LYS A 401 27.09 -11.30 -3.62
CA LYS A 401 28.07 -10.20 -3.64
C LYS A 401 27.51 -8.80 -3.35
N ASP A 402 26.20 -8.65 -3.36
CA ASP A 402 25.53 -7.39 -2.99
C ASP A 402 25.22 -7.36 -1.46
N LEU A 403 25.54 -8.47 -0.73
CA LEU A 403 25.33 -8.65 0.71
C LEU A 403 26.66 -8.79 1.50
N ILE A 404 27.73 -9.20 0.84
CA ILE A 404 29.05 -9.51 1.44
C ILE A 404 30.08 -8.51 0.95
#